data_88dbcfe3786b170fde407021cc1dd7f5
#
_entry.id   88dbcfe3786b170fde407021cc1dd7f5
#
_cell.length_a   1.000
_cell.length_b   1.000
_cell.length_c   1.000
_cell.angle_alpha   90.00
_cell.angle_beta   90.00
_cell.angle_gamma   90.00
#
_symmetry.space_group_name_H-M   'P 1'
#
loop_
_entity.id
_entity.type
_entity.pdbx_description
1 polymer ?
#
loop_
_entity_poly.entity_id
_entity_poly.type
_entity_poly.pdbx_seq_one_letter_code
_entity_poly.pdbx_strand_id
1 'polypeptide(L)'
;PGLLDDDRPFILVVSITGPHYPFMAPSPYWEMFKDTDVPLPLLPENFMETEHPSVQWTRKSGIFEELVSDEVCRTARRAIYGRMALADDHLKRVITTLEKQGAYDETIMAFFSDHGDMMGEHGLWYKNTAFEPSSRVPMIFSGPEIAQTRLKETVSLLDLGPTLAGLANIPPLDVPSDGRNLAPLLRGER
;
A
#
# COMPACT_ATOMS: atom_id res chain seq x y z
N PRO A 1 -15.39 -9.32 25.79
CA PRO A 1 -14.60 -10.45 25.31
C PRO A 1 -13.80 -9.98 24.09
N GLY A 2 -12.48 -10.20 24.11
CA GLY A 2 -11.61 -9.89 22.99
C GLY A 2 -11.84 -10.89 21.84
N LEU A 3 -11.43 -10.53 20.61
CA LEU A 3 -11.49 -11.41 19.44
C LEU A 3 -10.69 -12.72 19.65
N LEU A 4 -9.75 -12.72 20.62
CA LEU A 4 -8.88 -13.83 20.93
C LEU A 4 -9.29 -14.59 22.20
N ASP A 5 -10.46 -14.31 22.77
CA ASP A 5 -10.99 -14.97 23.98
C ASP A 5 -11.77 -16.26 23.64
N ASP A 6 -11.81 -16.66 22.37
CA ASP A 6 -12.54 -17.84 21.93
C ASP A 6 -11.72 -18.64 20.92
N ASP A 7 -11.89 -19.95 20.87
CA ASP A 7 -11.11 -20.89 20.05
C ASP A 7 -11.46 -20.84 18.54
N ARG A 8 -12.35 -19.94 18.12
CA ARG A 8 -12.73 -19.82 16.70
C ARG A 8 -11.66 -19.07 15.92
N PRO A 9 -11.35 -19.48 14.69
CA PRO A 9 -10.51 -18.69 13.81
C PRO A 9 -11.17 -17.33 13.52
N PHE A 10 -10.36 -16.30 13.37
CA PHE A 10 -10.82 -14.94 13.07
C PHE A 10 -10.21 -14.40 11.78
N ILE A 11 -10.88 -13.47 11.16
CA ILE A 11 -10.33 -12.58 10.13
C ILE A 11 -10.49 -11.15 10.64
N LEU A 12 -9.37 -10.42 10.71
CA LEU A 12 -9.35 -9.02 11.13
C LEU A 12 -8.79 -8.17 10.00
N VAL A 13 -9.53 -7.15 9.61
CA VAL A 13 -9.07 -6.12 8.66
C VAL A 13 -8.78 -4.84 9.43
N VAL A 14 -7.52 -4.40 9.41
CA VAL A 14 -7.09 -3.12 9.98
C VAL A 14 -6.88 -2.15 8.84
N SER A 15 -7.76 -1.17 8.71
CA SER A 15 -7.69 -0.14 7.68
C SER A 15 -7.01 1.12 8.20
N ILE A 16 -5.98 1.58 7.50
CA ILE A 16 -5.23 2.78 7.82
C ILE A 16 -5.32 3.72 6.62
N THR A 17 -6.01 4.85 6.75
CA THR A 17 -6.21 5.80 5.66
C THR A 17 -4.92 6.52 5.24
N GLY A 18 -3.92 6.62 6.12
CA GLY A 18 -2.63 7.20 5.77
C GLY A 18 -1.82 6.32 4.82
N PRO A 19 -1.05 6.91 3.90
CA PRO A 19 -0.70 8.33 3.75
C PRO A 19 -1.62 9.15 2.82
N HIS A 20 -2.85 8.71 2.54
CA HIS A 20 -3.81 9.46 1.71
C HIS A 20 -3.90 10.94 2.11
N TYR A 21 -4.18 11.83 1.14
CA TYR A 21 -4.33 13.26 1.45
C TYR A 21 -5.45 13.51 2.49
N PRO A 22 -5.41 14.63 3.22
CA PRO A 22 -4.45 15.74 3.16
C PRO A 22 -3.07 15.34 3.67
N PHE A 23 -2.01 15.83 2.99
CA PHE A 23 -0.62 15.50 3.33
C PHE A 23 -0.18 16.26 4.58
N MET A 24 -0.62 15.80 5.73
CA MET A 24 -0.29 16.35 7.05
C MET A 24 0.13 15.22 7.97
N ALA A 25 1.34 15.28 8.49
CA ALA A 25 1.83 14.33 9.47
C ALA A 25 1.72 14.95 10.88
N PRO A 26 1.17 14.25 11.87
CA PRO A 26 1.15 14.73 13.23
C PRO A 26 2.55 14.62 13.86
N SER A 27 2.79 15.37 14.94
CA SER A 27 3.96 15.15 15.81
C SER A 27 3.87 13.74 16.45
N PRO A 28 5.00 13.01 16.64
CA PRO A 28 6.38 13.39 16.28
C PRO A 28 6.78 13.06 14.84
N TYR A 29 5.88 12.51 14.01
CA TYR A 29 6.20 11.95 12.68
C TYR A 29 6.59 13.03 11.67
N TRP A 30 6.05 14.26 11.79
CA TRP A 30 6.48 15.38 10.99
C TRP A 30 7.94 15.74 11.28
N GLU A 31 8.31 15.80 12.56
CA GLU A 31 9.66 16.14 13.01
C GLU A 31 10.71 15.15 12.52
N MET A 32 10.34 13.90 12.28
CA MET A 32 11.25 12.89 11.74
C MET A 32 11.75 13.23 10.33
N PHE A 33 10.96 13.97 9.55
CA PHE A 33 11.25 14.20 8.12
C PHE A 33 11.27 15.65 7.71
N LYS A 34 10.90 16.61 8.57
CA LYS A 34 10.78 18.03 8.20
C LYS A 34 12.05 18.64 7.61
N ASP A 35 13.22 18.15 8.02
CA ASP A 35 14.52 18.61 7.56
C ASP A 35 15.21 17.61 6.61
N THR A 36 14.53 16.52 6.24
CA THR A 36 15.09 15.51 5.33
C THR A 36 15.16 16.07 3.92
N ASP A 37 16.30 15.88 3.26
CA ASP A 37 16.40 16.16 1.82
C ASP A 37 15.70 15.04 1.04
N VAL A 38 14.45 15.30 0.67
CA VAL A 38 13.66 14.39 -0.15
C VAL A 38 13.85 14.71 -1.63
N PRO A 39 14.01 13.68 -2.50
CA PRO A 39 14.18 13.92 -3.91
C PRO A 39 12.94 14.62 -4.49
N LEU A 40 13.16 15.47 -5.48
CA LEU A 40 12.08 15.98 -6.33
C LEU A 40 11.57 14.87 -7.25
N PRO A 41 10.31 14.99 -7.74
CA PRO A 41 9.77 14.04 -8.70
C PRO A 41 10.54 14.09 -10.01
N LEU A 42 10.57 12.96 -10.70
CA LEU A 42 11.11 12.90 -12.05
C LEU A 42 10.07 13.47 -13.03
N LEU A 43 10.46 14.54 -13.70
CA LEU A 43 9.67 15.15 -14.77
C LEU A 43 10.39 14.87 -16.09
N PRO A 44 9.89 13.96 -16.94
CA PRO A 44 10.46 13.76 -18.26
C PRO A 44 10.46 15.03 -19.08
N GLU A 45 11.45 15.24 -19.92
CA GLU A 45 11.50 16.41 -20.83
C GLU A 45 10.27 16.42 -21.73
N ASN A 46 9.64 17.59 -21.86
CA ASN A 46 8.42 17.80 -22.66
C ASN A 46 7.26 16.85 -22.30
N PHE A 47 7.20 16.35 -21.07
CA PHE A 47 6.19 15.38 -20.68
C PHE A 47 4.75 15.86 -20.89
N MET A 48 4.48 17.15 -20.68
CA MET A 48 3.13 17.72 -20.90
C MET A 48 2.70 17.68 -22.38
N GLU A 49 3.64 17.75 -23.31
CA GLU A 49 3.37 17.75 -24.75
C GLU A 49 3.22 16.32 -25.30
N THR A 50 3.93 15.38 -24.69
CA THR A 50 4.01 13.97 -25.14
C THR A 50 3.11 13.02 -24.37
N GLU A 51 2.38 13.52 -23.37
CA GLU A 51 1.49 12.70 -22.55
C GLU A 51 0.38 12.03 -23.36
N HIS A 52 0.04 10.81 -22.97
CA HIS A 52 -1.13 10.12 -23.50
C HIS A 52 -2.41 10.93 -23.25
N PRO A 53 -3.39 10.96 -24.15
CA PRO A 53 -4.64 11.75 -24.01
C PRO A 53 -5.37 11.50 -22.68
N SER A 54 -5.35 10.31 -22.12
CA SER A 54 -5.95 10.02 -20.81
C SER A 54 -5.26 10.75 -19.65
N VAL A 55 -3.94 10.92 -19.74
CA VAL A 55 -3.15 11.67 -18.73
C VAL A 55 -3.43 13.16 -18.86
N GLN A 56 -3.47 13.67 -20.09
CA GLN A 56 -3.86 15.06 -20.37
C GLN A 56 -5.26 15.37 -19.83
N TRP A 57 -6.20 14.42 -20.00
CA TRP A 57 -7.54 14.55 -19.45
C TRP A 57 -7.52 14.58 -17.91
N THR A 58 -6.77 13.69 -17.26
CA THR A 58 -6.60 13.67 -15.81
C THR A 58 -6.03 14.99 -15.30
N ARG A 59 -5.04 15.55 -16.00
CA ARG A 59 -4.45 16.83 -15.66
C ARG A 59 -5.45 17.98 -15.75
N LYS A 60 -6.22 18.05 -16.84
CA LYS A 60 -7.21 19.11 -17.08
C LYS A 60 -8.46 18.99 -16.17
N SER A 61 -8.87 17.79 -15.83
CA SER A 61 -10.02 17.55 -14.96
C SER A 61 -9.70 17.64 -13.47
N GLY A 62 -8.42 17.63 -13.12
CA GLY A 62 -7.92 17.81 -11.76
C GLY A 62 -7.44 19.24 -11.49
N ILE A 63 -6.77 19.41 -10.37
CA ILE A 63 -6.17 20.70 -9.96
C ILE A 63 -4.69 20.78 -10.37
N PHE A 64 -4.29 20.09 -11.44
CA PHE A 64 -2.89 19.88 -11.82
C PHE A 64 -2.48 20.61 -13.10
N GLU A 65 -3.21 21.65 -13.50
CA GLU A 65 -2.86 22.45 -14.67
C GLU A 65 -1.51 23.16 -14.50
N GLU A 66 -1.19 23.55 -13.25
CA GLU A 66 0.09 24.16 -12.91
C GLU A 66 0.91 23.22 -12.03
N LEU A 67 2.22 23.22 -12.27
CA LEU A 67 3.16 22.51 -11.40
C LEU A 67 3.30 23.24 -10.06
N VAL A 68 3.28 22.48 -8.98
CA VAL A 68 3.61 23.04 -7.66
C VAL A 68 5.10 23.35 -7.57
N SER A 69 5.46 24.37 -6.76
CA SER A 69 6.87 24.69 -6.55
C SER A 69 7.63 23.54 -5.88
N ASP A 70 8.94 23.50 -6.09
CA ASP A 70 9.84 22.50 -5.47
C ASP A 70 9.70 22.45 -3.96
N GLU A 71 9.54 23.62 -3.31
CA GLU A 71 9.35 23.72 -1.87
C GLU A 71 8.05 23.06 -1.41
N VAL A 72 6.94 23.34 -2.09
CA VAL A 72 5.64 22.72 -1.81
C VAL A 72 5.71 21.22 -2.04
N CYS A 73 6.35 20.80 -3.14
CA CYS A 73 6.54 19.39 -3.45
C CYS A 73 7.33 18.65 -2.36
N ARG A 74 8.48 19.20 -1.93
CA ARG A 74 9.30 18.62 -0.84
C ARG A 74 8.52 18.56 0.46
N THR A 75 7.77 19.61 0.80
CA THR A 75 6.96 19.67 2.02
C THR A 75 5.89 18.58 2.02
N ALA A 76 5.18 18.41 0.92
CA ALA A 76 4.17 17.36 0.76
C ALA A 76 4.79 15.95 0.88
N ARG A 77 5.91 15.70 0.20
CA ARG A 77 6.65 14.42 0.28
C ARG A 77 7.14 14.11 1.69
N ARG A 78 7.66 15.09 2.43
CA ARG A 78 8.04 14.92 3.84
C ARG A 78 6.85 14.54 4.71
N ALA A 79 5.70 15.20 4.50
CA ALA A 79 4.48 14.86 5.21
C ALA A 79 3.99 13.44 4.89
N ILE A 80 4.08 12.99 3.63
CA ILE A 80 3.76 11.63 3.22
C ILE A 80 4.68 10.64 3.95
N TYR A 81 5.99 10.89 4.01
CA TYR A 81 6.94 10.03 4.73
C TYR A 81 6.62 9.95 6.23
N GLY A 82 6.26 11.07 6.86
CA GLY A 82 5.81 11.09 8.24
C GLY A 82 4.53 10.26 8.45
N ARG A 83 3.59 10.30 7.51
CA ARG A 83 2.38 9.45 7.57
C ARG A 83 2.67 7.97 7.32
N MET A 84 3.67 7.64 6.50
CA MET A 84 4.14 6.27 6.35
C MET A 84 4.74 5.75 7.66
N ALA A 85 5.56 6.56 8.34
CA ALA A 85 6.09 6.20 9.66
C ALA A 85 4.99 6.00 10.71
N LEU A 86 3.94 6.81 10.69
CA LEU A 86 2.76 6.61 11.53
C LEU A 86 2.05 5.29 11.20
N ALA A 87 1.90 4.95 9.92
CA ALA A 87 1.31 3.68 9.51
C ALA A 87 2.15 2.47 9.97
N ASP A 88 3.48 2.59 9.91
CA ASP A 88 4.41 1.59 10.43
C ASP A 88 4.26 1.38 11.94
N ASP A 89 4.13 2.47 12.72
CA ASP A 89 3.84 2.39 14.15
C ASP A 89 2.48 1.72 14.45
N HIS A 90 1.48 1.95 13.64
CA HIS A 90 0.20 1.26 13.77
C HIS A 90 0.35 -0.24 13.50
N LEU A 91 1.07 -0.63 12.45
CA LEU A 91 1.38 -2.02 12.17
C LEU A 91 2.15 -2.69 13.32
N LYS A 92 3.17 -2.00 13.86
CA LYS A 92 3.92 -2.47 15.02
C LYS A 92 3.03 -2.73 16.23
N ARG A 93 2.04 -1.87 16.47
CA ARG A 93 1.06 -2.06 17.57
C ARG A 93 0.20 -3.29 17.35
N VAL A 94 -0.23 -3.56 16.12
CA VAL A 94 -0.98 -4.78 15.77
C VAL A 94 -0.13 -6.01 16.05
N ILE A 95 1.10 -6.06 15.53
CA ILE A 95 2.05 -7.17 15.75
C ILE A 95 2.29 -7.39 17.23
N THR A 96 2.64 -6.33 17.98
CA THR A 96 2.89 -6.43 19.43
C THR A 96 1.66 -6.93 20.20
N THR A 97 0.47 -6.64 19.74
CA THR A 97 -0.76 -7.13 20.36
C THR A 97 -0.91 -8.63 20.12
N LEU A 98 -0.68 -9.11 18.90
CA LEU A 98 -0.71 -10.55 18.58
C LEU A 98 0.34 -11.33 19.37
N GLU A 99 1.57 -10.79 19.47
CA GLU A 99 2.65 -11.38 20.28
C GLU A 99 2.25 -11.52 21.75
N LYS A 100 1.71 -10.45 22.36
CA LYS A 100 1.27 -10.45 23.77
C LYS A 100 0.14 -11.43 24.04
N GLN A 101 -0.68 -11.71 23.05
CA GLN A 101 -1.78 -12.66 23.13
C GLN A 101 -1.35 -14.09 22.74
N GLY A 102 -0.09 -14.31 22.35
CA GLY A 102 0.39 -15.61 21.91
C GLY A 102 -0.19 -16.08 20.56
N ALA A 103 -0.78 -15.17 19.80
CA ALA A 103 -1.44 -15.48 18.52
C ALA A 103 -0.56 -15.17 17.28
N TYR A 104 0.59 -14.54 17.47
CA TYR A 104 1.43 -14.08 16.34
C TYR A 104 1.90 -15.24 15.46
N ASP A 105 2.41 -16.33 16.07
CA ASP A 105 2.98 -17.46 15.34
C ASP A 105 1.93 -18.32 14.61
N GLU A 106 0.65 -18.12 14.95
CA GLU A 106 -0.49 -18.83 14.32
C GLU A 106 -1.29 -17.93 13.36
N THR A 107 -0.87 -16.67 13.20
CA THR A 107 -1.60 -15.68 12.37
C THR A 107 -0.88 -15.45 11.06
N ILE A 108 -1.60 -15.62 9.95
CA ILE A 108 -1.15 -15.13 8.63
C ILE A 108 -1.51 -13.66 8.52
N MET A 109 -0.52 -12.83 8.27
CA MET A 109 -0.69 -11.40 8.03
C MET A 109 -0.49 -11.08 6.55
N ALA A 110 -1.39 -10.28 5.98
CA ALA A 110 -1.26 -9.71 4.65
C ALA A 110 -1.21 -8.17 4.76
N PHE A 111 -0.12 -7.57 4.31
CA PHE A 111 0.04 -6.12 4.23
C PHE A 111 0.00 -5.70 2.76
N PHE A 112 -0.88 -4.76 2.43
CA PHE A 112 -1.06 -4.27 1.07
C PHE A 112 -1.63 -2.85 1.08
N SER A 113 -1.65 -2.20 -0.08
CA SER A 113 -2.37 -0.93 -0.30
C SER A 113 -3.33 -1.09 -1.47
N ASP A 114 -4.41 -0.34 -1.47
CA ASP A 114 -5.40 -0.29 -2.56
C ASP A 114 -4.87 0.44 -3.79
N HIS A 115 -4.04 1.46 -3.61
CA HIS A 115 -3.35 2.22 -4.66
C HIS A 115 -2.12 2.91 -4.09
N GLY A 116 -1.28 3.43 -4.96
CA GLY A 116 -0.18 4.32 -4.60
C GLY A 116 -0.57 5.79 -4.66
N ASP A 117 0.44 6.66 -4.75
CA ASP A 117 0.27 8.10 -4.96
C ASP A 117 1.38 8.60 -5.89
N MET A 118 1.02 9.47 -6.80
CA MET A 118 1.96 10.06 -7.78
C MET A 118 3.04 10.91 -7.12
N MET A 119 2.76 11.53 -5.99
CA MET A 119 3.71 12.32 -5.19
C MET A 119 4.47 13.40 -6.00
N GLY A 120 3.84 13.94 -7.04
CA GLY A 120 4.44 14.90 -7.98
C GLY A 120 5.11 14.28 -9.21
N GLU A 121 5.28 12.97 -9.28
CA GLU A 121 5.83 12.33 -10.49
C GLU A 121 4.98 12.67 -11.71
N HIS A 122 5.61 12.98 -12.83
CA HIS A 122 4.96 13.52 -14.01
C HIS A 122 4.13 14.80 -13.74
N GLY A 123 4.42 15.53 -12.68
CA GLY A 123 3.64 16.71 -12.25
C GLY A 123 2.23 16.39 -11.78
N LEU A 124 1.96 15.12 -11.43
CA LEU A 124 0.66 14.63 -10.98
C LEU A 124 0.70 14.29 -9.48
N TRP A 125 -0.45 14.40 -8.84
CA TRP A 125 -0.67 14.05 -7.45
C TRP A 125 -1.79 13.01 -7.33
N TYR A 126 -1.86 12.35 -6.18
CA TYR A 126 -2.87 11.33 -5.89
C TYR A 126 -2.69 10.09 -6.79
N LYS A 127 -3.77 9.60 -7.35
CA LYS A 127 -3.89 8.40 -8.19
C LYS A 127 -4.66 8.74 -9.46
N ASN A 128 -5.37 7.81 -10.05
CA ASN A 128 -6.17 7.95 -11.28
C ASN A 128 -5.34 7.89 -12.56
N THR A 129 -4.17 7.26 -12.49
CA THR A 129 -3.32 7.00 -13.65
C THR A 129 -2.82 5.57 -13.63
N ALA A 130 -2.33 5.08 -14.77
CA ALA A 130 -1.70 3.77 -14.88
C ALA A 130 -0.18 3.79 -14.60
N PHE A 131 0.37 4.94 -14.18
CA PHE A 131 1.80 5.03 -13.85
C PHE A 131 2.15 4.21 -12.61
N GLU A 132 3.37 3.69 -12.59
CA GLU A 132 3.90 2.87 -11.48
C GLU A 132 3.65 3.47 -10.08
N PRO A 133 3.89 4.79 -9.84
CA PRO A 133 3.66 5.36 -8.51
C PRO A 133 2.20 5.26 -8.04
N SER A 134 1.24 5.23 -8.97
CA SER A 134 -0.18 5.08 -8.66
C SER A 134 -0.64 3.63 -8.59
N SER A 135 -0.13 2.76 -9.47
CA SER A 135 -0.66 1.40 -9.67
C SER A 135 0.14 0.30 -8.98
N ARG A 136 1.44 0.53 -8.74
CA ARG A 136 2.31 -0.45 -8.10
C ARG A 136 2.30 -0.27 -6.58
N VAL A 137 1.75 -1.26 -5.89
CA VAL A 137 1.58 -1.24 -4.43
C VAL A 137 2.34 -2.39 -3.76
N PRO A 138 2.68 -2.28 -2.48
CA PRO A 138 3.20 -3.40 -1.72
C PRO A 138 2.14 -4.50 -1.62
N MET A 139 2.60 -5.77 -1.63
CA MET A 139 1.82 -6.93 -1.26
C MET A 139 2.76 -7.89 -0.54
N ILE A 140 2.63 -8.00 0.78
CA ILE A 140 3.53 -8.75 1.65
C ILE A 140 2.71 -9.72 2.49
N PHE A 141 3.15 -10.98 2.54
CA PHE A 141 2.56 -12.00 3.40
C PHE A 141 3.58 -12.47 4.41
N SER A 142 3.13 -12.73 5.62
CA SER A 142 3.93 -13.26 6.72
C SER A 142 3.08 -14.19 7.58
N GLY A 143 3.67 -15.20 8.17
CA GLY A 143 3.00 -16.13 9.09
C GLY A 143 3.38 -17.58 8.84
N PRO A 144 2.67 -18.52 9.48
CA PRO A 144 2.96 -19.94 9.34
C PRO A 144 2.83 -20.39 7.88
N GLU A 145 3.72 -21.30 7.49
CA GLU A 145 3.80 -21.87 6.12
C GLU A 145 4.14 -20.86 5.00
N ILE A 146 4.36 -19.60 5.31
CA ILE A 146 4.79 -18.61 4.30
C ILE A 146 6.31 -18.68 4.12
N ALA A 147 6.75 -18.99 2.91
CA ALA A 147 8.17 -19.07 2.58
C ALA A 147 8.82 -17.66 2.62
N GLN A 148 10.00 -17.58 3.24
CA GLN A 148 10.77 -16.33 3.24
C GLN A 148 11.45 -16.15 1.87
N THR A 149 10.74 -15.50 0.96
CA THR A 149 11.19 -15.28 -0.42
C THR A 149 10.66 -13.98 -1.00
N ARG A 150 11.21 -13.58 -2.13
CA ARG A 150 10.68 -12.49 -2.95
C ARG A 150 10.24 -13.07 -4.30
N LEU A 151 8.95 -13.06 -4.52
CA LEU A 151 8.35 -13.48 -5.77
C LEU A 151 8.59 -12.41 -6.85
N LYS A 152 8.87 -12.86 -8.08
CA LYS A 152 9.08 -11.99 -9.24
C LYS A 152 7.88 -11.99 -10.20
N GLU A 153 6.93 -12.83 -9.94
CA GLU A 153 5.70 -12.97 -10.69
C GLU A 153 4.90 -11.67 -10.64
N THR A 154 4.32 -11.29 -11.76
CA THR A 154 3.32 -10.21 -11.79
C THR A 154 2.04 -10.69 -11.12
N VAL A 155 1.65 -9.96 -10.09
CA VAL A 155 0.44 -10.24 -9.29
C VAL A 155 -0.48 -9.03 -9.29
N SER A 156 -1.73 -9.23 -8.94
CA SER A 156 -2.76 -8.20 -8.88
C SER A 156 -3.43 -8.19 -7.50
N LEU A 157 -4.00 -7.05 -7.12
CA LEU A 157 -4.88 -6.99 -5.93
C LEU A 157 -6.12 -7.89 -6.06
N LEU A 158 -6.52 -8.25 -7.29
CA LEU A 158 -7.56 -9.26 -7.53
C LEU A 158 -7.18 -10.63 -6.96
N ASP A 159 -5.88 -10.93 -6.89
CA ASP A 159 -5.37 -12.20 -6.37
C ASP A 159 -5.49 -12.30 -4.84
N LEU A 160 -5.70 -11.18 -4.13
CA LEU A 160 -5.70 -11.13 -2.67
C LEU A 160 -6.81 -12.00 -2.06
N GLY A 161 -8.05 -11.83 -2.51
CA GLY A 161 -9.20 -12.58 -1.99
C GLY A 161 -9.05 -14.10 -2.16
N PRO A 162 -8.82 -14.60 -3.40
CA PRO A 162 -8.56 -16.03 -3.63
C PRO A 162 -7.36 -16.58 -2.83
N THR A 163 -6.31 -15.77 -2.66
CA THR A 163 -5.11 -16.16 -1.90
C THR A 163 -5.42 -16.29 -0.41
N LEU A 164 -6.10 -15.33 0.18
CA LEU A 164 -6.50 -15.39 1.60
C LEU A 164 -7.42 -16.58 1.86
N ALA A 165 -8.38 -16.85 0.97
CA ALA A 165 -9.23 -18.04 1.05
C ALA A 165 -8.40 -19.34 0.99
N GLY A 166 -7.44 -19.43 0.05
CA GLY A 166 -6.54 -20.57 -0.07
C GLY A 166 -5.63 -20.78 1.13
N LEU A 167 -5.10 -19.70 1.72
CA LEU A 167 -4.28 -19.76 2.94
C LEU A 167 -5.10 -20.17 4.17
N ALA A 168 -6.35 -19.74 4.26
CA ALA A 168 -7.27 -20.09 5.35
C ALA A 168 -7.98 -21.44 5.15
N ASN A 169 -7.68 -22.18 4.06
CA ASN A 169 -8.37 -23.41 3.68
C ASN A 169 -9.89 -23.27 3.58
N ILE A 170 -10.35 -22.09 3.16
CA ILE A 170 -11.76 -21.80 2.89
C ILE A 170 -12.06 -22.16 1.44
N PRO A 171 -13.20 -22.81 1.13
CA PRO A 171 -13.59 -23.05 -0.25
C PRO A 171 -13.60 -21.76 -1.08
N PRO A 172 -13.27 -21.80 -2.38
CA PRO A 172 -13.38 -20.63 -3.24
C PRO A 172 -14.76 -19.99 -3.14
N LEU A 173 -14.78 -18.67 -3.14
CA LEU A 173 -16.05 -17.93 -3.16
C LEU A 173 -16.79 -18.25 -4.46
N ASP A 174 -18.10 -18.51 -4.36
CA ASP A 174 -18.97 -18.77 -5.51
C ASP A 174 -19.33 -17.43 -6.22
N VAL A 175 -18.29 -16.68 -6.59
CA VAL A 175 -18.40 -15.45 -7.37
C VAL A 175 -17.34 -15.45 -8.46
N PRO A 176 -17.66 -15.03 -9.69
CA PRO A 176 -16.66 -14.89 -10.74
C PRO A 176 -15.51 -13.97 -10.28
N SER A 177 -14.29 -14.43 -10.45
CA SER A 177 -13.10 -13.64 -10.14
C SER A 177 -12.01 -13.94 -11.17
N ASP A 178 -11.36 -12.92 -11.69
CA ASP A 178 -10.16 -13.03 -12.51
C ASP A 178 -8.88 -13.20 -11.66
N GLY A 179 -9.00 -13.10 -10.34
CA GLY A 179 -7.90 -13.26 -9.40
C GLY A 179 -7.46 -14.72 -9.24
N ARG A 180 -6.18 -14.92 -9.02
CA ARG A 180 -5.55 -16.23 -8.85
C ARG A 180 -5.23 -16.48 -7.37
N ASN A 181 -5.32 -17.74 -6.96
CA ASN A 181 -4.83 -18.15 -5.64
C ASN A 181 -3.30 -18.29 -5.67
N LEU A 182 -2.60 -17.44 -4.95
CA LEU A 182 -1.14 -17.42 -4.84
C LEU A 182 -0.63 -18.25 -3.64
N ALA A 183 -1.50 -18.89 -2.84
CA ALA A 183 -1.10 -19.66 -1.67
C ALA A 183 -0.01 -20.72 -1.97
N PRO A 184 -0.08 -21.48 -3.07
CA PRO A 184 1.01 -22.41 -3.42
C PRO A 184 2.35 -21.70 -3.62
N LEU A 185 2.39 -20.57 -4.33
CA LEU A 185 3.62 -19.79 -4.52
C LEU A 185 4.16 -19.26 -3.19
N LEU A 186 3.29 -18.80 -2.30
CA LEU A 186 3.65 -18.28 -0.98
C LEU A 186 4.22 -19.38 -0.07
N ARG A 187 3.79 -20.63 -0.25
CA ARG A 187 4.34 -21.82 0.43
C ARG A 187 5.64 -22.35 -0.21
N GLY A 188 6.09 -21.74 -1.30
CA GLY A 188 7.28 -22.18 -2.04
C GLY A 188 7.05 -23.38 -2.95
N GLU A 189 5.79 -23.72 -3.22
CA GLU A 189 5.42 -24.74 -4.20
C GLU A 189 5.59 -24.19 -5.62
N ARG A 190 6.06 -25.01 -6.57
CA ARG A 190 6.31 -24.63 -7.97
C ARG A 190 5.26 -25.21 -8.89
#